data_180203320c8d7e87ff5f5a2f2854aad0
#
_entry.id   180203320c8d7e87ff5f5a2f2854aad0
#
_cell.length_a   1.000
_cell.length_b   1.000
_cell.length_c   1.000
_cell.angle_alpha   90.00
_cell.angle_beta   90.00
_cell.angle_gamma   90.00
#
_symmetry.space_group_name_H-M   'P 1'
#
loop_
_entity.id
_entity.type
_entity.pdbx_description
1 polymer ?
#
loop_
_entity_poly.entity_id
_entity_poly.type
_entity_poly.pdbx_seq_one_letter_code
_entity_poly.pdbx_strand_id
1 'polypeptide(L)'
;MTILVTGATGYIGSRVVLQLAKRNLEIVAADLDMGKNKDKLENKYIAAGHDLNLLKFEKLDITNLENIESIFEKYHFDSVINLAYGIGMICENNPLLASKINIVGTTSIFEMIVKHKIRRLVFASSETVYGANQSFYGKRPITENDYSGIDQHFYTYGVMKL
;
A
#
# COMPACT_ATOMS: atom_id res chain seq x y z
N MET A 1 2.90 18.53 -7.92
CA MET A 1 3.40 17.15 -7.68
C MET A 1 2.24 16.34 -7.14
N THR A 2 1.82 15.35 -7.91
CA THR A 2 0.65 14.51 -7.61
C THR A 2 1.10 13.13 -7.15
N ILE A 3 0.60 12.68 -6.00
CA ILE A 3 0.99 11.42 -5.37
C ILE A 3 -0.24 10.50 -5.26
N LEU A 4 -0.13 9.29 -5.84
CA LEU A 4 -1.10 8.23 -5.57
C LEU A 4 -0.73 7.52 -4.26
N VAL A 5 -1.71 7.39 -3.36
CA VAL A 5 -1.61 6.54 -2.17
C VAL A 5 -2.68 5.46 -2.27
N THR A 6 -2.30 4.20 -2.47
CA THR A 6 -3.25 3.08 -2.43
C THR A 6 -3.39 2.56 -1.00
N GLY A 7 -4.54 1.97 -0.65
CA GLY A 7 -4.83 1.63 0.75
C GLY A 7 -4.93 2.86 1.66
N ALA A 8 -5.31 4.00 1.08
CA ALA A 8 -5.23 5.33 1.69
C ALA A 8 -6.12 5.51 2.92
N THR A 9 -7.24 4.80 3.00
CA THR A 9 -8.18 4.87 4.12
C THR A 9 -7.84 3.91 5.26
N GLY A 10 -6.85 3.02 5.02
CA GLY A 10 -6.33 2.09 6.02
C GLY A 10 -5.55 2.77 7.15
N TYR A 11 -5.07 1.96 8.11
CA TYR A 11 -4.37 2.45 9.29
C TYR A 11 -3.10 3.24 8.96
N ILE A 12 -2.22 2.70 8.12
CA ILE A 12 -0.99 3.38 7.69
C ILE A 12 -1.31 4.46 6.65
N GLY A 13 -2.11 4.12 5.62
CA GLY A 13 -2.41 5.00 4.50
C GLY A 13 -3.00 6.34 4.95
N SER A 14 -3.96 6.34 5.87
CA SER A 14 -4.57 7.56 6.39
C SER A 14 -3.55 8.49 7.07
N ARG A 15 -2.56 7.94 7.75
CA ARG A 15 -1.48 8.72 8.37
C ARG A 15 -0.50 9.27 7.34
N VAL A 16 -0.19 8.48 6.30
CA VAL A 16 0.64 8.91 5.18
C VAL A 16 -0.02 10.08 4.46
N VAL A 17 -1.31 9.98 4.13
CA VAL A 17 -2.07 11.09 3.50
C VAL A 17 -1.97 12.36 4.34
N LEU A 18 -2.21 12.29 5.66
CA LEU A 18 -2.13 13.45 6.56
C LEU A 18 -0.70 14.02 6.66
N GLN A 19 0.35 13.20 6.58
CA GLN A 19 1.72 13.70 6.58
C GLN A 19 2.10 14.36 5.25
N LEU A 20 1.64 13.84 4.12
CA LEU A 20 1.84 14.45 2.80
C LEU A 20 1.10 15.79 2.68
N ALA A 21 -0.10 15.90 3.26
CA ALA A 21 -0.88 17.13 3.28
C ALA A 21 -0.12 18.32 3.89
N LYS A 22 0.71 18.09 4.91
CA LYS A 22 1.57 19.13 5.52
C LYS A 22 2.57 19.76 4.53
N ARG A 23 2.79 19.12 3.38
CA ARG A 23 3.70 19.59 2.33
C ARG A 23 2.99 20.28 1.18
N ASN A 24 1.67 20.49 1.28
CA ASN A 24 0.82 21.06 0.23
C ASN A 24 0.96 20.32 -1.12
N LEU A 25 0.99 19.00 -1.07
CA LEU A 25 1.05 18.13 -2.25
C LEU A 25 -0.35 17.73 -2.67
N GLU A 26 -0.57 17.59 -3.97
CA GLU A 26 -1.79 16.98 -4.49
C GLU A 26 -1.79 15.47 -4.25
N ILE A 27 -2.84 14.95 -3.61
CA ILE A 27 -2.92 13.57 -3.18
C ILE A 27 -4.15 12.93 -3.80
N VAL A 28 -3.96 11.81 -4.48
CA VAL A 28 -5.04 10.90 -4.86
C VAL A 28 -5.05 9.75 -3.86
N ALA A 29 -6.00 9.79 -2.95
CA ALA A 29 -6.22 8.80 -1.91
C ALA A 29 -7.13 7.70 -2.47
N ALA A 30 -6.55 6.56 -2.83
CA ALA A 30 -7.25 5.45 -3.46
C ALA A 30 -7.39 4.25 -2.51
N ASP A 31 -8.59 3.67 -2.46
CA ASP A 31 -8.88 2.48 -1.64
C ASP A 31 -10.06 1.70 -2.22
N LEU A 32 -10.19 0.43 -1.84
CA LEU A 32 -11.33 -0.39 -2.21
C LEU A 32 -12.62 0.09 -1.51
N ASP A 33 -12.52 0.39 -0.21
CA ASP A 33 -13.65 0.87 0.62
C ASP A 33 -13.60 2.39 0.79
N MET A 34 -14.59 3.06 0.17
CA MET A 34 -14.80 4.50 0.29
C MET A 34 -15.91 4.89 1.28
N GLY A 35 -16.22 4.01 2.23
CA GLY A 35 -17.22 4.25 3.26
C GLY A 35 -16.70 5.05 4.47
N LYS A 36 -17.07 4.64 5.67
CA LYS A 36 -16.76 5.32 6.95
C LYS A 36 -15.28 5.70 7.15
N ASN A 37 -14.35 4.94 6.57
CA ASN A 37 -12.93 5.22 6.73
C ASN A 37 -12.48 6.41 5.87
N LYS A 38 -13.06 6.58 4.67
CA LYS A 38 -12.90 7.80 3.86
C LYS A 38 -13.36 9.02 4.65
N ASP A 39 -14.60 8.97 5.19
CA ASP A 39 -15.18 10.10 5.94
C ASP A 39 -14.32 10.47 7.17
N LYS A 40 -13.79 9.47 7.87
CA LYS A 40 -12.86 9.69 8.98
C LYS A 40 -11.56 10.37 8.55
N LEU A 41 -11.00 9.97 7.40
CA LEU A 41 -9.80 10.59 6.86
C LEU A 41 -10.06 12.03 6.43
N GLU A 42 -11.15 12.27 5.69
CA GLU A 42 -11.57 13.59 5.23
C GLU A 42 -11.80 14.55 6.40
N ASN A 43 -12.54 14.12 7.43
CA ASN A 43 -12.75 14.92 8.64
C ASN A 43 -11.45 15.28 9.37
N LYS A 44 -10.50 14.35 9.45
CA LYS A 44 -9.17 14.62 10.05
C LYS A 44 -8.36 15.58 9.19
N TYR A 45 -8.46 15.48 7.88
CA TYR A 45 -7.79 16.36 6.92
C TYR A 45 -8.27 17.81 7.08
N ILE A 46 -9.60 18.00 7.15
CA ILE A 46 -10.25 19.29 7.39
C ILE A 46 -9.88 19.85 8.76
N ALA A 47 -10.00 19.03 9.82
CA ALA A 47 -9.72 19.45 11.19
C ALA A 47 -8.24 19.86 11.39
N ALA A 48 -7.33 19.34 10.56
CA ALA A 48 -5.92 19.73 10.55
C ALA A 48 -5.66 21.00 9.71
N GLY A 49 -6.68 21.63 9.13
CA GLY A 49 -6.57 22.87 8.36
C GLY A 49 -5.97 22.69 6.97
N HIS A 50 -6.00 21.48 6.39
CA HIS A 50 -5.47 21.23 5.06
C HIS A 50 -6.47 21.58 3.95
N ASP A 51 -5.97 22.01 2.79
CA ASP A 51 -6.79 22.37 1.62
C ASP A 51 -7.36 21.13 0.93
N LEU A 52 -8.67 20.95 1.01
CA LEU A 52 -9.39 19.85 0.37
C LEU A 52 -9.26 19.81 -1.15
N ASN A 53 -8.96 20.92 -1.81
CA ASN A 53 -8.74 20.93 -3.25
C ASN A 53 -7.54 20.06 -3.66
N LEU A 54 -6.60 19.86 -2.74
CA LEU A 54 -5.41 19.03 -2.93
C LEU A 54 -5.64 17.55 -2.61
N LEU A 55 -6.83 17.15 -2.13
CA LEU A 55 -7.17 15.77 -1.82
C LEU A 55 -8.27 15.25 -2.74
N LYS A 56 -7.97 14.23 -3.51
CA LYS A 56 -8.95 13.51 -4.33
C LYS A 56 -9.12 12.09 -3.77
N PHE A 57 -10.35 11.61 -3.77
CA PHE A 57 -10.65 10.23 -3.38
C PHE A 57 -11.06 9.42 -4.60
N GLU A 58 -10.46 8.24 -4.77
CA GLU A 58 -10.76 7.31 -5.86
C GLU A 58 -11.02 5.91 -5.32
N LYS A 59 -12.06 5.26 -5.85
CA LYS A 59 -12.27 3.84 -5.57
C LYS A 59 -11.31 3.03 -6.42
N LEU A 60 -10.46 2.23 -5.77
CA LEU A 60 -9.46 1.39 -6.43
C LEU A 60 -9.52 -0.04 -5.90
N ASP A 61 -9.89 -0.96 -6.78
CA ASP A 61 -9.70 -2.39 -6.59
C ASP A 61 -8.43 -2.82 -7.35
N ILE A 62 -7.36 -3.11 -6.60
CA ILE A 62 -6.08 -3.50 -7.21
C ILE A 62 -6.13 -4.91 -7.83
N THR A 63 -7.21 -5.67 -7.66
CA THR A 63 -7.43 -6.94 -8.35
C THR A 63 -8.06 -6.77 -9.73
N ASN A 64 -8.48 -5.55 -10.08
CA ASN A 64 -9.11 -5.22 -11.35
C ASN A 64 -8.17 -4.32 -12.17
N LEU A 65 -7.56 -4.88 -13.21
CA LEU A 65 -6.60 -4.19 -14.06
C LEU A 65 -7.22 -2.96 -14.77
N GLU A 66 -8.43 -3.07 -15.28
CA GLU A 66 -9.12 -1.95 -15.96
C GLU A 66 -9.34 -0.77 -15.00
N ASN A 67 -9.65 -1.07 -13.74
CA ASN A 67 -9.82 -0.02 -12.72
C ASN A 67 -8.46 0.65 -12.40
N ILE A 68 -7.38 -0.14 -12.32
CA ILE A 68 -6.03 0.43 -12.14
C ILE A 68 -5.69 1.34 -13.33
N GLU A 69 -5.82 0.84 -14.56
CA GLU A 69 -5.51 1.59 -15.78
C GLU A 69 -6.29 2.89 -15.84
N SER A 70 -7.60 2.87 -15.56
CA SER A 70 -8.45 4.07 -15.58
C SER A 70 -7.97 5.18 -14.64
N ILE A 71 -7.43 4.81 -13.47
CA ILE A 71 -6.88 5.77 -12.51
C ILE A 71 -5.55 6.36 -13.00
N PHE A 72 -4.69 5.53 -13.58
CA PHE A 72 -3.40 5.98 -14.11
C PHE A 72 -3.56 6.81 -15.40
N GLU A 73 -4.62 6.62 -16.16
CA GLU A 73 -4.96 7.46 -17.31
C GLU A 73 -5.61 8.79 -16.90
N LYS A 74 -6.38 8.77 -15.82
CA LYS A 74 -7.07 9.96 -15.29
C LYS A 74 -6.12 10.98 -14.68
N TYR A 75 -5.00 10.54 -14.09
CA TYR A 75 -4.07 11.36 -13.34
C TYR A 75 -2.64 11.19 -13.83
N HIS A 76 -1.87 12.29 -13.83
CA HIS A 76 -0.43 12.24 -14.04
C HIS A 76 0.28 12.18 -12.68
N PHE A 77 0.75 11.00 -12.29
CA PHE A 77 1.42 10.81 -11.01
C PHE A 77 2.94 11.03 -11.11
N ASP A 78 3.50 11.77 -10.16
CA ASP A 78 4.95 11.88 -9.96
C ASP A 78 5.51 10.74 -9.11
N SER A 79 4.67 10.22 -8.21
CA SER A 79 5.04 9.14 -7.27
C SER A 79 3.84 8.30 -6.89
N VAL A 80 4.10 7.03 -6.57
CA VAL A 80 3.10 6.09 -6.04
C VAL A 80 3.58 5.56 -4.70
N ILE A 81 2.69 5.56 -3.70
CA ILE A 81 2.88 4.91 -2.41
C ILE A 81 1.86 3.76 -2.34
N ASN A 82 2.35 2.52 -2.55
CA ASN A 82 1.49 1.34 -2.59
C ASN A 82 1.39 0.69 -1.21
N LEU A 83 0.23 0.90 -0.55
CA LEU A 83 -0.11 0.35 0.77
C LEU A 83 -1.35 -0.55 0.72
N ALA A 84 -1.99 -0.70 -0.45
CA ALA A 84 -3.09 -1.63 -0.63
C ALA A 84 -2.56 -3.07 -0.55
N TYR A 85 -2.97 -3.80 0.48
CA TYR A 85 -2.48 -5.16 0.73
C TYR A 85 -3.46 -5.92 1.63
N GLY A 86 -3.72 -7.20 1.34
CA GLY A 86 -4.43 -8.10 2.24
C GLY A 86 -3.52 -8.56 3.37
N ILE A 87 -3.96 -8.40 4.61
CA ILE A 87 -3.16 -8.70 5.82
C ILE A 87 -3.87 -9.67 6.76
N GLY A 88 -3.09 -10.31 7.61
CA GLY A 88 -3.61 -11.17 8.68
C GLY A 88 -4.38 -12.38 8.15
N MET A 89 -5.50 -12.67 8.78
CA MET A 89 -6.28 -13.89 8.53
C MET A 89 -6.83 -14.03 7.11
N ILE A 90 -6.92 -12.95 6.31
CA ILE A 90 -7.33 -13.09 4.90
C ILE A 90 -6.31 -13.91 4.11
N CYS A 91 -5.03 -13.79 4.43
CA CYS A 91 -3.97 -14.53 3.76
C CYS A 91 -4.05 -16.04 4.06
N GLU A 92 -4.41 -16.38 5.28
CA GLU A 92 -4.50 -17.79 5.73
C GLU A 92 -5.84 -18.44 5.33
N ASN A 93 -6.95 -17.71 5.49
CA ASN A 93 -8.28 -18.25 5.23
C ASN A 93 -8.66 -18.27 3.74
N ASN A 94 -8.09 -17.39 2.94
CA ASN A 94 -8.33 -17.31 1.51
C ASN A 94 -7.05 -16.94 0.74
N PRO A 95 -6.09 -17.87 0.64
CA PRO A 95 -4.79 -17.61 0.02
C PRO A 95 -4.89 -17.23 -1.46
N LEU A 96 -5.91 -17.72 -2.17
CA LEU A 96 -6.15 -17.35 -3.57
C LEU A 96 -6.53 -15.87 -3.71
N LEU A 97 -7.45 -15.37 -2.87
CA LEU A 97 -7.81 -13.95 -2.86
C LEU A 97 -6.61 -13.10 -2.41
N ALA A 98 -5.91 -13.54 -1.37
CA ALA A 98 -4.71 -12.88 -0.90
C ALA A 98 -3.64 -12.77 -1.99
N SER A 99 -3.41 -13.84 -2.78
CA SER A 99 -2.47 -13.81 -3.91
C SER A 99 -2.92 -12.83 -5.01
N LYS A 100 -4.22 -12.79 -5.32
CA LYS A 100 -4.75 -11.80 -6.27
C LYS A 100 -4.51 -10.37 -5.82
N ILE A 101 -4.71 -10.07 -4.54
CA ILE A 101 -4.45 -8.73 -3.97
C ILE A 101 -2.94 -8.48 -3.88
N ASN A 102 -2.22 -9.36 -3.20
CA ASN A 102 -0.87 -9.11 -2.74
C ASN A 102 0.20 -9.30 -3.82
N ILE A 103 0.01 -10.26 -4.71
CA ILE A 103 0.96 -10.54 -5.79
C ILE A 103 0.48 -9.87 -7.08
N VAL A 104 -0.66 -10.30 -7.62
CA VAL A 104 -1.12 -9.83 -8.93
C VAL A 104 -1.43 -8.33 -8.89
N GLY A 105 -2.21 -7.86 -7.91
CA GLY A 105 -2.55 -6.45 -7.78
C GLY A 105 -1.34 -5.55 -7.60
N THR A 106 -0.39 -5.96 -6.75
CA THR A 106 0.86 -5.21 -6.56
C THR A 106 1.68 -5.15 -7.84
N THR A 107 1.82 -6.28 -8.56
CA THR A 107 2.55 -6.34 -9.83
C THR A 107 1.88 -5.47 -10.90
N SER A 108 0.54 -5.47 -10.98
CA SER A 108 -0.21 -4.60 -11.88
C SER A 108 0.04 -3.11 -11.62
N ILE A 109 0.11 -2.70 -10.35
CA ILE A 109 0.52 -1.32 -9.99
C ILE A 109 1.96 -1.04 -10.48
N PHE A 110 2.89 -1.98 -10.34
CA PHE A 110 4.28 -1.80 -10.81
C PHE A 110 4.35 -1.67 -12.32
N GLU A 111 3.57 -2.46 -13.07
CA GLU A 111 3.47 -2.34 -14.53
C GLU A 111 2.98 -0.95 -14.95
N MET A 112 1.97 -0.40 -14.29
CA MET A 112 1.49 0.96 -14.57
C MET A 112 2.54 2.01 -14.27
N ILE A 113 3.31 1.85 -13.20
CA ILE A 113 4.42 2.76 -12.86
C ILE A 113 5.46 2.79 -14.00
N VAL A 114 5.80 1.63 -14.56
CA VAL A 114 6.72 1.52 -15.69
C VAL A 114 6.10 2.11 -16.97
N LYS A 115 4.85 1.72 -17.30
CA LYS A 115 4.10 2.20 -18.48
C LYS A 115 4.00 3.72 -18.51
N HIS A 116 3.70 4.35 -17.37
CA HIS A 116 3.52 5.80 -17.23
C HIS A 116 4.81 6.54 -16.84
N LYS A 117 5.96 5.85 -16.78
CA LYS A 117 7.28 6.41 -16.46
C LYS A 117 7.31 7.20 -15.15
N ILE A 118 6.61 6.70 -14.13
CA ILE A 118 6.53 7.33 -12.82
C ILE A 118 7.89 7.20 -12.12
N ARG A 119 8.38 8.33 -11.61
CA ARG A 119 9.77 8.42 -11.14
C ARG A 119 10.02 7.69 -9.82
N ARG A 120 9.01 7.56 -8.96
CA ARG A 120 9.21 7.01 -7.61
C ARG A 120 8.07 6.10 -7.20
N LEU A 121 8.45 4.93 -6.71
CA LEU A 121 7.59 4.01 -5.99
C LEU A 121 8.07 3.89 -4.54
N VAL A 122 7.12 3.93 -3.60
CA VAL A 122 7.31 3.46 -2.22
C VAL A 122 6.39 2.26 -2.01
N PHE A 123 6.97 1.14 -1.64
CA PHE A 123 6.27 -0.10 -1.36
C PHE A 123 6.55 -0.52 0.09
N ALA A 124 5.51 -0.90 0.83
CA ALA A 124 5.66 -1.37 2.20
C ALA A 124 6.03 -2.86 2.23
N SER A 125 7.26 -3.19 2.60
CA SER A 125 7.66 -4.54 3.00
C SER A 125 7.17 -4.84 4.44
N SER A 126 7.71 -5.84 5.10
CA SER A 126 7.33 -6.22 6.46
C SER A 126 8.50 -6.96 7.13
N GLU A 127 8.60 -6.86 8.45
CA GLU A 127 9.52 -7.71 9.22
C GLU A 127 9.19 -9.20 9.07
N THR A 128 7.96 -9.55 8.70
CA THR A 128 7.58 -10.94 8.46
C THR A 128 8.37 -11.62 7.33
N VAL A 129 9.06 -10.86 6.48
CA VAL A 129 10.00 -11.41 5.48
C VAL A 129 11.17 -12.15 6.11
N TYR A 130 11.49 -11.91 7.37
CA TYR A 130 12.50 -12.63 8.11
C TYR A 130 11.98 -13.90 8.80
N GLY A 131 10.68 -14.20 8.67
CA GLY A 131 10.04 -15.35 9.31
C GLY A 131 9.67 -15.09 10.78
N ALA A 132 9.14 -16.11 11.43
CA ALA A 132 8.61 -16.00 12.79
C ALA A 132 9.55 -16.53 13.88
N ASN A 133 10.67 -17.18 13.49
CA ASN A 133 11.56 -17.84 14.44
C ASN A 133 12.76 -16.97 14.80
N GLN A 134 12.63 -16.15 15.85
CA GLN A 134 13.73 -15.31 16.35
C GLN A 134 14.98 -16.12 16.73
N SER A 135 14.84 -17.37 17.16
CA SER A 135 16.00 -18.18 17.58
C SER A 135 16.96 -18.50 16.43
N PHE A 136 16.48 -18.46 15.18
CA PHE A 136 17.30 -18.60 13.97
C PHE A 136 18.38 -17.51 13.87
N TYR A 137 18.07 -16.28 14.32
CA TYR A 137 18.98 -15.13 14.29
C TYR A 137 19.75 -14.94 15.60
N GLY A 138 19.47 -15.74 16.64
CA GLY A 138 20.07 -15.61 17.96
C GLY A 138 19.42 -14.50 18.79
N LYS A 139 20.21 -13.98 19.77
CA LYS A 139 19.72 -12.97 20.73
C LYS A 139 19.88 -11.52 20.29
N ARG A 140 20.49 -11.27 19.14
CA ARG A 140 20.68 -9.92 18.59
C ARG A 140 19.46 -9.46 17.81
N PRO A 141 19.29 -8.14 17.59
CA PRO A 141 18.31 -7.64 16.63
C PRO A 141 18.58 -8.16 15.20
N ILE A 142 17.50 -8.42 14.45
CA ILE A 142 17.56 -8.73 13.02
C ILE A 142 17.86 -7.43 12.26
N THR A 143 18.67 -7.53 11.21
CA THR A 143 19.04 -6.42 10.33
C THR A 143 18.67 -6.73 8.88
N GLU A 144 18.67 -5.72 8.02
CA GLU A 144 18.36 -5.85 6.60
C GLU A 144 19.37 -6.73 5.83
N ASN A 145 20.54 -7.01 6.41
CA ASN A 145 21.55 -7.88 5.82
C ASN A 145 21.39 -9.36 6.21
N ASP A 146 20.41 -9.66 7.05
CA ASP A 146 20.16 -11.03 7.47
C ASP A 146 19.40 -11.78 6.37
N TYR A 147 19.83 -13.04 6.17
CA TYR A 147 19.15 -13.92 5.22
C TYR A 147 17.81 -14.41 5.78
N SER A 148 16.79 -14.39 4.93
CA SER A 148 15.47 -14.97 5.21
C SER A 148 15.35 -16.31 4.50
N GLY A 149 15.40 -17.41 5.25
CA GLY A 149 15.18 -18.76 4.71
C GLY A 149 13.68 -19.02 4.51
N ILE A 150 13.34 -19.70 3.41
CA ILE A 150 11.94 -20.05 3.11
C ILE A 150 11.31 -20.97 4.19
N ASP A 151 12.12 -21.78 4.83
CA ASP A 151 11.74 -22.66 5.94
C ASP A 151 11.39 -21.92 7.23
N GLN A 152 11.67 -20.62 7.31
CA GLN A 152 11.33 -19.77 8.44
C GLN A 152 9.94 -19.14 8.34
N HIS A 153 9.26 -19.29 7.20
CA HIS A 153 7.95 -18.71 6.94
C HIS A 153 6.81 -19.66 7.30
N PHE A 154 6.12 -19.35 8.40
CA PHE A 154 4.93 -20.08 8.83
C PHE A 154 3.63 -19.46 8.35
N TYR A 155 3.68 -18.24 7.78
CA TYR A 155 2.51 -17.49 7.36
C TYR A 155 2.59 -17.10 5.90
N THR A 156 1.50 -17.32 5.18
CA THR A 156 1.33 -16.94 3.76
C THR A 156 1.64 -15.47 3.50
N TYR A 157 1.26 -14.58 4.43
CA TYR A 157 1.55 -13.15 4.33
C TYR A 157 3.05 -12.84 4.20
N GLY A 158 3.89 -13.46 5.00
CA GLY A 158 5.35 -13.26 4.96
C GLY A 158 5.94 -13.66 3.61
N VAL A 159 5.51 -14.82 3.09
CA VAL A 159 5.94 -15.30 1.76
C VAL A 159 5.54 -14.34 0.64
N MET A 160 4.35 -13.74 0.73
CA MET A 160 3.89 -12.78 -0.29
C MET A 160 4.59 -11.43 -0.24
N LYS A 161 5.40 -11.16 0.80
CA LYS A 161 6.18 -9.91 0.95
C LYS A 161 7.64 -10.06 0.52
N LEU A 162 8.12 -11.28 0.35
CA LEU A 162 9.43 -11.61 -0.24
C LEU A 162 9.47 -11.28 -1.72
#